data_f6f0fc74d8d953040c617bbc13e06c37
#
_entry.id   f6f0fc74d8d953040c617bbc13e06c37
#
_cell.length_a   1.000
_cell.length_b   1.000
_cell.length_c   1.000
_cell.angle_alpha   90.00
_cell.angle_beta   90.00
_cell.angle_gamma   90.00
#
_symmetry.space_group_name_H-M   'P 1'
#
loop_
_entity.id
_entity.type
_entity.pdbx_description
1 polymer ?
#
loop_
_entity_poly.entity_id
_entity_poly.type
_entity_poly.pdbx_seq_one_letter_code
_entity_poly.pdbx_strand_id
1 'polypeptide(L)'
;MEMPERIWQLIAKTLNSEASSEEKEELFYLLHNNPSLRQQYELLNRIWNEKHDHPGDEEDAKLHISRIINRAQSELTPEEFPNHRKKRRRIIAFSSIIAAAMIVAGWFLFAAPAQPVPGDVYVAKNGTRTRSMLADGTTVWLNAGSKLSVQNDFTGKTREVLLEGEAFFDVVKKPGQPFIVHTSGIDIRVLGTAFNVKAYPEDKNVETTLYRGLVQVFRQLDEAETAVELKPNEKLVMAKEAATYTVNLSDKNSPPLIKAQPRFTIIHIDSSKKENERIETAWVYSRLEFRGDKFDDLAQKLQRWYNVTINFTDDKVKELKFNGSFEKETVEQAFAYLKVAVPEFDYKIENHEIFIGSPQ
;
A
#
# COMPACT_ATOMS: atom_id res chain seq x y z
N MET A 1 -30.40 -3.11 -8.87
CA MET A 1 -29.35 -3.47 -7.90
C MET A 1 -29.77 -2.94 -6.53
N GLU A 2 -30.77 -3.59 -5.89
CA GLU A 2 -31.42 -3.14 -4.64
C GLU A 2 -31.55 -4.30 -3.63
N MET A 3 -30.69 -5.32 -3.76
CA MET A 3 -30.77 -6.53 -2.91
C MET A 3 -30.39 -6.36 -1.43
N PRO A 4 -29.46 -5.47 -1.01
CA PRO A 4 -29.11 -5.40 0.42
C PRO A 4 -30.23 -4.83 1.29
N GLU A 5 -30.98 -3.83 0.82
CA GLU A 5 -31.98 -3.14 1.62
C GLU A 5 -33.22 -3.99 1.85
N ARG A 6 -33.66 -4.75 0.84
CA ARG A 6 -34.82 -5.66 0.93
C ARG A 6 -34.63 -6.77 1.97
N ILE A 7 -33.41 -7.35 2.04
CA ILE A 7 -33.10 -8.42 3.02
C ILE A 7 -33.22 -7.93 4.45
N TRP A 8 -32.72 -6.74 4.76
CA TRP A 8 -32.80 -6.16 6.10
C TRP A 8 -34.23 -5.82 6.50
N GLN A 9 -35.07 -5.39 5.56
CA GLN A 9 -36.51 -5.19 5.80
C GLN A 9 -37.22 -6.49 6.15
N LEU A 10 -36.95 -7.60 5.44
CA LEU A 10 -37.49 -8.92 5.71
C LEU A 10 -37.07 -9.47 7.07
N ILE A 11 -35.79 -9.28 7.44
CA ILE A 11 -35.25 -9.66 8.76
C ILE A 11 -35.97 -8.88 9.86
N ALA A 12 -36.09 -7.55 9.73
CA ALA A 12 -36.74 -6.71 10.73
C ALA A 12 -38.21 -7.09 10.93
N LYS A 13 -38.98 -7.30 9.84
CA LYS A 13 -40.38 -7.74 9.92
C LYS A 13 -40.53 -9.12 10.55
N THR A 14 -39.59 -10.04 10.27
CA THR A 14 -39.62 -11.40 10.82
C THR A 14 -39.33 -11.41 12.32
N LEU A 15 -38.38 -10.62 12.79
CA LEU A 15 -38.06 -10.47 14.20
C LEU A 15 -39.20 -9.81 14.99
N ASN A 16 -39.92 -8.87 14.40
CA ASN A 16 -41.09 -8.22 15.01
C ASN A 16 -42.40 -9.05 14.88
N SER A 17 -42.36 -10.24 14.30
CA SER A 17 -43.54 -11.09 14.03
C SER A 17 -44.56 -10.46 13.07
N GLU A 18 -44.13 -9.48 12.25
CA GLU A 18 -44.98 -8.73 11.28
C GLU A 18 -44.88 -9.28 9.85
N ALA A 19 -43.98 -10.25 9.59
CA ALA A 19 -43.74 -10.81 8.27
C ALA A 19 -44.89 -11.77 7.84
N SER A 20 -45.37 -11.61 6.62
CA SER A 20 -46.33 -12.55 6.00
C SER A 20 -45.69 -13.89 5.69
N SER A 21 -46.50 -14.93 5.41
CA SER A 21 -46.02 -16.27 5.04
C SER A 21 -45.10 -16.21 3.79
N GLU A 22 -45.44 -15.41 2.80
CA GLU A 22 -44.68 -15.22 1.57
C GLU A 22 -43.34 -14.52 1.85
N GLU A 23 -43.33 -13.50 2.72
CA GLU A 23 -42.11 -12.77 3.12
C GLU A 23 -41.14 -13.65 3.93
N LYS A 24 -41.67 -14.61 4.73
CA LYS A 24 -40.85 -15.60 5.45
C LYS A 24 -40.22 -16.62 4.49
N GLU A 25 -40.93 -17.06 3.46
CA GLU A 25 -40.38 -17.93 2.42
C GLU A 25 -39.31 -17.21 1.58
N GLU A 26 -39.54 -15.94 1.22
CA GLU A 26 -38.54 -15.11 0.53
C GLU A 26 -37.28 -14.98 1.37
N LEU A 27 -37.40 -14.68 2.67
CA LEU A 27 -36.26 -14.59 3.58
C LEU A 27 -35.52 -15.93 3.72
N PHE A 28 -36.24 -17.04 3.87
CA PHE A 28 -35.65 -18.37 3.94
C PHE A 28 -34.82 -18.72 2.71
N TYR A 29 -35.34 -18.43 1.52
CA TYR A 29 -34.62 -18.65 0.26
C TYR A 29 -33.33 -17.80 0.17
N LEU A 30 -33.39 -16.53 0.57
CA LEU A 30 -32.26 -15.61 0.56
C LEU A 30 -31.17 -16.01 1.57
N LEU A 31 -31.57 -16.50 2.75
CA LEU A 31 -30.64 -16.98 3.77
C LEU A 31 -30.01 -18.34 3.40
N HIS A 32 -30.75 -19.20 2.67
CA HIS A 32 -30.24 -20.49 2.21
C HIS A 32 -29.09 -20.33 1.20
N ASN A 33 -29.18 -19.31 0.34
CA ASN A 33 -28.18 -19.03 -0.69
C ASN A 33 -27.01 -18.16 -0.20
N ASN A 34 -27.04 -17.67 1.06
CA ASN A 34 -26.00 -16.80 1.62
C ASN A 34 -25.60 -17.21 3.05
N PRO A 35 -24.62 -18.11 3.23
CA PRO A 35 -24.20 -18.63 4.53
C PRO A 35 -23.77 -17.55 5.54
N SER A 36 -23.12 -16.46 5.08
CA SER A 36 -22.69 -15.37 5.96
C SER A 36 -23.87 -14.55 6.52
N LEU A 37 -24.89 -14.30 5.70
CA LEU A 37 -26.11 -13.61 6.12
C LEU A 37 -26.94 -14.49 7.07
N ARG A 38 -26.95 -15.79 6.86
CA ARG A 38 -27.60 -16.75 7.77
C ARG A 38 -27.02 -16.69 9.18
N GLN A 39 -25.70 -16.67 9.32
CA GLN A 39 -25.03 -16.53 10.63
C GLN A 39 -25.40 -15.22 11.33
N GLN A 40 -25.45 -14.11 10.58
CA GLN A 40 -25.86 -12.80 11.11
C GLN A 40 -27.32 -12.82 11.57
N TYR A 41 -28.21 -13.42 10.80
CA TYR A 41 -29.61 -13.56 11.17
C TYR A 41 -29.81 -14.43 12.42
N GLU A 42 -29.12 -15.56 12.54
CA GLU A 42 -29.18 -16.45 13.72
C GLU A 42 -28.69 -15.72 14.98
N LEU A 43 -27.64 -14.90 14.88
CA LEU A 43 -27.16 -14.09 15.99
C LEU A 43 -28.19 -13.03 16.41
N LEU A 44 -28.73 -12.28 15.45
CA LEU A 44 -29.77 -11.27 15.72
C LEU A 44 -31.03 -11.87 16.32
N ASN A 45 -31.48 -13.01 15.81
CA ASN A 45 -32.67 -13.71 16.32
C ASN A 45 -32.47 -14.20 17.77
N ARG A 46 -31.26 -14.65 18.12
CA ARG A 46 -30.92 -15.04 19.50
C ARG A 46 -30.96 -13.82 20.43
N ILE A 47 -30.29 -12.71 20.06
CA ILE A 47 -30.28 -11.50 20.89
C ILE A 47 -31.68 -10.91 21.05
N TRP A 48 -32.54 -10.99 20.01
CA TRP A 48 -33.89 -10.47 20.03
C TRP A 48 -34.79 -11.29 20.96
N ASN A 49 -34.69 -12.62 20.92
CA ASN A 49 -35.50 -13.50 21.73
C ASN A 49 -35.05 -13.51 23.22
N GLU A 50 -33.73 -13.39 23.52
CA GLU A 50 -33.26 -13.23 24.90
C GLU A 50 -33.80 -11.96 25.58
N LYS A 51 -34.15 -10.93 24.80
CA LYS A 51 -34.68 -9.67 25.32
C LYS A 51 -36.21 -9.70 25.56
N HIS A 52 -36.91 -10.69 25.03
CA HIS A 52 -38.38 -10.81 25.10
C HIS A 52 -38.87 -11.95 26.02
N ASP A 53 -37.97 -12.74 26.64
CA ASP A 53 -38.33 -13.89 27.49
C ASP A 53 -38.47 -13.55 28.99
N HIS A 54 -38.62 -12.26 29.35
CA HIS A 54 -38.99 -11.85 30.71
C HIS A 54 -40.34 -11.18 30.74
N PRO A 55 -41.44 -11.95 30.93
CA PRO A 55 -42.75 -11.39 31.23
C PRO A 55 -42.82 -11.10 32.75
N GLY A 56 -42.51 -9.90 33.18
CA GLY A 56 -42.58 -9.50 34.59
C GLY A 56 -42.43 -8.01 34.92
N ASP A 57 -41.92 -7.17 34.03
CA ASP A 57 -41.43 -5.86 34.42
C ASP A 57 -42.37 -4.65 34.22
N GLU A 58 -43.53 -4.78 33.60
CA GLU A 58 -44.44 -3.62 33.37
C GLU A 58 -45.20 -3.18 34.62
N GLU A 59 -45.53 -4.08 35.52
CA GLU A 59 -46.26 -3.77 36.75
C GLU A 59 -45.34 -3.22 37.86
N ASP A 60 -44.12 -3.73 37.97
CA ASP A 60 -43.09 -3.20 38.87
C ASP A 60 -42.58 -1.83 38.45
N ALA A 61 -42.45 -1.55 37.14
CA ALA A 61 -42.06 -0.24 36.62
C ALA A 61 -43.12 0.83 36.93
N LYS A 62 -44.43 0.52 36.85
CA LYS A 62 -45.50 1.46 37.21
C LYS A 62 -45.56 1.75 38.71
N LEU A 63 -45.25 0.76 39.56
CA LEU A 63 -45.14 0.90 41.03
C LEU A 63 -43.93 1.73 41.43
N HIS A 64 -42.81 1.62 40.75
CA HIS A 64 -41.62 2.46 40.99
C HIS A 64 -41.83 3.90 40.55
N ILE A 65 -42.46 4.15 39.41
CA ILE A 65 -42.77 5.50 38.91
C ILE A 65 -43.76 6.22 39.83
N SER A 66 -44.80 5.52 40.31
CA SER A 66 -45.79 6.13 41.25
C SER A 66 -45.16 6.47 42.60
N ARG A 67 -44.21 5.71 43.12
CA ARG A 67 -43.45 6.05 44.35
C ARG A 67 -42.54 7.26 44.16
N ILE A 68 -41.92 7.43 42.99
CA ILE A 68 -41.06 8.57 42.69
C ILE A 68 -41.89 9.85 42.56
N ILE A 69 -43.07 9.78 41.89
CA ILE A 69 -43.98 10.93 41.74
C ILE A 69 -44.58 11.36 43.06
N ASN A 70 -45.01 10.41 43.92
CA ASN A 70 -45.56 10.75 45.22
C ASN A 70 -44.53 11.33 46.18
N ARG A 71 -43.25 10.90 46.09
CA ARG A 71 -42.17 11.46 46.91
C ARG A 71 -41.79 12.87 46.43
N ALA A 72 -41.86 13.13 45.13
CA ALA A 72 -41.60 14.46 44.57
C ALA A 72 -42.70 15.48 44.90
N GLN A 73 -43.93 15.07 45.14
CA GLN A 73 -45.06 15.96 45.50
C GLN A 73 -45.16 16.23 47.01
N SER A 74 -44.56 15.39 47.87
CA SER A 74 -44.60 15.62 49.33
C SER A 74 -43.50 16.52 49.86
N GLU A 75 -42.53 16.95 49.05
CA GLU A 75 -41.41 17.82 49.45
C GLU A 75 -41.55 19.29 48.99
N LEU A 76 -42.75 19.69 48.45
CA LEU A 76 -43.00 21.07 48.06
C LEU A 76 -43.68 21.88 49.16
N THR A 77 -42.98 22.18 50.26
CA THR A 77 -43.29 23.31 51.13
C THR A 77 -42.40 24.48 50.71
N PRO A 78 -42.97 25.71 50.58
CA PRO A 78 -42.15 26.85 50.16
C PRO A 78 -41.37 27.38 51.36
N GLU A 79 -40.10 27.00 51.46
CA GLU A 79 -39.16 27.75 52.33
C GLU A 79 -38.50 28.87 51.52
N GLU A 80 -38.51 30.08 52.15
CA GLU A 80 -37.90 31.31 51.62
C GLU A 80 -36.42 31.13 51.32
N PHE A 81 -36.03 31.28 50.07
CA PHE A 81 -34.63 31.18 49.63
C PHE A 81 -33.89 32.52 49.77
N PRO A 82 -32.80 32.60 50.56
CA PRO A 82 -31.93 33.78 50.55
C PRO A 82 -31.22 33.94 49.19
N ASN A 83 -31.16 35.17 48.76
CA ASN A 83 -30.73 35.67 47.46
C ASN A 83 -29.24 35.37 47.15
N HIS A 84 -28.93 34.22 46.54
CA HIS A 84 -27.56 33.79 46.17
C HIS A 84 -27.22 34.00 44.67
N ARG A 85 -27.70 35.11 44.05
CA ARG A 85 -27.40 35.42 42.63
C ARG A 85 -25.89 35.47 42.27
N LYS A 86 -25.02 35.80 43.23
CA LYS A 86 -23.55 35.90 42.99
C LYS A 86 -22.83 34.52 43.00
N LYS A 87 -23.29 33.55 43.80
CA LYS A 87 -22.69 32.19 43.84
C LYS A 87 -23.05 31.33 42.62
N ARG A 88 -24.29 31.46 42.14
CA ARG A 88 -24.78 30.68 40.97
C ARG A 88 -24.05 31.04 39.65
N ARG A 89 -23.67 32.32 39.46
CA ARG A 89 -22.86 32.73 38.30
C ARG A 89 -21.45 32.14 38.30
N ARG A 90 -20.82 31.93 39.46
CA ARG A 90 -19.50 31.26 39.52
C ARG A 90 -19.58 29.76 39.25
N ILE A 91 -20.61 29.09 39.73
CA ILE A 91 -20.82 27.64 39.47
C ILE A 91 -21.10 27.39 37.99
N ILE A 92 -21.92 28.21 37.31
CA ILE A 92 -22.18 28.10 35.87
C ILE A 92 -20.90 28.40 35.07
N ALA A 93 -20.08 29.34 35.46
CA ALA A 93 -18.81 29.62 34.80
C ALA A 93 -17.79 28.47 34.97
N PHE A 94 -17.74 27.83 36.14
CA PHE A 94 -16.86 26.64 36.32
C PHE A 94 -17.35 25.39 35.57
N SER A 95 -18.67 25.15 35.52
CA SER A 95 -19.23 24.01 34.76
C SER A 95 -19.05 24.18 33.26
N SER A 96 -19.10 25.40 32.72
CA SER A 96 -18.83 25.64 31.30
C SER A 96 -17.36 25.43 30.91
N ILE A 97 -16.41 25.74 31.81
CA ILE A 97 -14.97 25.49 31.61
C ILE A 97 -14.70 23.99 31.61
N ILE A 98 -15.31 23.23 32.53
CA ILE A 98 -15.16 21.76 32.58
C ILE A 98 -15.79 21.10 31.33
N ALA A 99 -16.96 21.55 30.86
CA ALA A 99 -17.59 21.07 29.66
C ALA A 99 -16.75 21.40 28.41
N ALA A 100 -16.18 22.60 28.31
CA ALA A 100 -15.28 22.97 27.22
C ALA A 100 -13.98 22.14 27.26
N ALA A 101 -13.40 21.90 28.45
CA ALA A 101 -12.22 21.05 28.61
C ALA A 101 -12.50 19.60 28.24
N MET A 102 -13.68 19.05 28.55
CA MET A 102 -14.08 17.70 28.12
C MET A 102 -14.32 17.62 26.61
N ILE A 103 -14.87 18.65 25.98
CA ILE A 103 -15.02 18.72 24.52
C ILE A 103 -13.66 18.78 23.83
N VAL A 104 -12.73 19.59 24.34
CA VAL A 104 -11.35 19.68 23.83
C VAL A 104 -10.59 18.38 24.07
N ALA A 105 -10.71 17.76 25.23
CA ALA A 105 -10.11 16.45 25.52
C ALA A 105 -10.72 15.34 24.64
N GLY A 106 -12.04 15.34 24.47
CA GLY A 106 -12.74 14.46 23.52
C GLY A 106 -12.24 14.67 22.08
N TRP A 107 -12.15 15.93 21.64
CA TRP A 107 -11.61 16.23 20.31
C TRP A 107 -10.14 15.79 20.16
N PHE A 108 -9.31 15.95 21.19
CA PHE A 108 -7.93 15.45 21.19
C PHE A 108 -7.83 13.92 21.18
N LEU A 109 -8.73 13.22 21.85
CA LEU A 109 -8.79 11.76 21.88
C LEU A 109 -9.36 11.17 20.56
N PHE A 110 -10.31 11.87 19.91
CA PHE A 110 -10.88 11.46 18.61
C PHE A 110 -10.11 12.00 17.41
N ALA A 111 -9.35 13.10 17.57
CA ALA A 111 -8.48 13.66 16.55
C ALA A 111 -7.05 13.11 16.62
N ALA A 112 -6.76 12.14 17.51
CA ALA A 112 -5.50 11.41 17.45
C ALA A 112 -5.36 10.85 16.03
N PRO A 113 -4.28 11.20 15.29
CA PRO A 113 -4.07 10.64 13.95
C PRO A 113 -4.15 9.12 14.09
N ALA A 114 -5.02 8.51 13.28
CA ALA A 114 -5.12 7.05 13.23
C ALA A 114 -3.69 6.53 13.04
N GLN A 115 -3.20 5.75 14.00
CA GLN A 115 -1.90 5.08 13.85
C GLN A 115 -1.98 4.31 12.55
N PRO A 116 -1.03 4.43 11.63
CA PRO A 116 -1.05 3.67 10.41
C PRO A 116 -1.16 2.19 10.79
N VAL A 117 -2.26 1.58 10.44
CA VAL A 117 -2.43 0.12 10.60
C VAL A 117 -1.29 -0.49 9.81
N PRO A 118 -0.43 -1.35 10.40
CA PRO A 118 0.60 -2.03 9.64
C PRO A 118 -0.09 -2.77 8.50
N GLY A 119 0.09 -2.28 7.28
CA GLY A 119 -0.45 -2.91 6.10
C GLY A 119 0.28 -4.23 5.83
N ASP A 120 -0.30 -5.06 4.99
CA ASP A 120 0.32 -6.30 4.55
C ASP A 120 1.71 -6.03 3.94
N VAL A 121 2.66 -6.90 4.26
CA VAL A 121 4.01 -6.85 3.70
C VAL A 121 4.24 -8.09 2.85
N TYR A 122 4.52 -7.88 1.57
CA TYR A 122 4.84 -8.93 0.60
C TYR A 122 6.33 -8.92 0.32
N VAL A 123 6.97 -10.08 0.40
CA VAL A 123 8.43 -10.23 0.21
C VAL A 123 8.71 -11.34 -0.79
N ALA A 124 9.54 -11.03 -1.78
CA ALA A 124 10.17 -12.01 -2.66
C ALA A 124 11.68 -12.07 -2.31
N LYS A 125 12.12 -13.17 -1.71
CA LYS A 125 13.54 -13.39 -1.39
C LYS A 125 14.37 -13.52 -2.67
N ASN A 126 15.70 -13.36 -2.56
CA ASN A 126 16.59 -13.69 -3.67
C ASN A 126 16.34 -15.13 -4.16
N GLY A 127 16.46 -15.35 -5.46
CA GLY A 127 16.13 -16.62 -6.11
C GLY A 127 14.64 -16.91 -6.28
N THR A 128 13.74 -16.07 -5.73
CA THR A 128 12.29 -16.30 -5.78
C THR A 128 11.56 -15.10 -6.37
N ARG A 129 10.40 -15.34 -6.95
CA ARG A 129 9.46 -14.33 -7.41
C ARG A 129 8.10 -14.64 -6.83
N THR A 130 7.34 -13.61 -6.50
CA THR A 130 6.04 -13.75 -5.83
C THR A 130 4.98 -13.01 -6.63
N ARG A 131 3.82 -13.65 -6.81
CA ARG A 131 2.62 -13.01 -7.34
C ARG A 131 1.60 -12.89 -6.23
N SER A 132 1.04 -11.70 -6.03
CA SER A 132 0.05 -11.43 -5.00
C SER A 132 -1.08 -10.58 -5.56
N MET A 133 -2.26 -10.70 -4.96
CA MET A 133 -3.40 -9.84 -5.22
C MET A 133 -3.65 -8.99 -3.98
N LEU A 134 -3.67 -7.67 -4.15
CA LEU A 134 -3.95 -6.71 -3.08
C LEU A 134 -5.45 -6.64 -2.78
N ALA A 135 -5.82 -6.02 -1.66
CA ALA A 135 -7.20 -5.91 -1.20
C ALA A 135 -8.14 -5.19 -2.19
N ASP A 136 -7.61 -4.32 -3.05
CA ASP A 136 -8.36 -3.61 -4.08
C ASP A 136 -8.57 -4.41 -5.37
N GLY A 137 -8.01 -5.63 -5.46
CA GLY A 137 -8.00 -6.49 -6.64
C GLY A 137 -6.79 -6.26 -7.58
N THR A 138 -5.91 -5.30 -7.28
CA THR A 138 -4.67 -5.07 -8.03
C THR A 138 -3.77 -6.30 -7.94
N THR A 139 -3.26 -6.77 -9.08
CA THR A 139 -2.28 -7.85 -9.10
C THR A 139 -0.86 -7.28 -9.15
N VAL A 140 0.01 -7.81 -8.31
CA VAL A 140 1.42 -7.41 -8.23
C VAL A 140 2.30 -8.64 -8.39
N TRP A 141 3.31 -8.55 -9.24
CA TRP A 141 4.42 -9.50 -9.30
C TRP A 141 5.64 -8.83 -8.68
N LEU A 142 6.29 -9.49 -7.75
CA LEU A 142 7.53 -9.05 -7.12
C LEU A 142 8.69 -9.86 -7.67
N ASN A 143 9.72 -9.19 -8.16
CA ASN A 143 10.96 -9.82 -8.58
C ASN A 143 11.83 -10.20 -7.37
N ALA A 144 12.84 -11.02 -7.60
CA ALA A 144 13.77 -11.49 -6.57
C ALA A 144 14.41 -10.31 -5.80
N GLY A 145 14.49 -10.44 -4.49
CA GLY A 145 15.04 -9.40 -3.59
C GLY A 145 14.13 -8.20 -3.37
N SER A 146 12.82 -8.31 -3.64
CA SER A 146 11.89 -7.18 -3.56
C SER A 146 10.95 -7.29 -2.37
N LYS A 147 10.55 -6.12 -1.85
CA LYS A 147 9.60 -5.96 -0.76
C LYS A 147 8.56 -4.90 -1.12
N LEU A 148 7.30 -5.20 -0.91
CA LEU A 148 6.17 -4.29 -1.05
C LEU A 148 5.43 -4.19 0.27
N SER A 149 5.30 -2.97 0.79
CA SER A 149 4.56 -2.70 2.02
C SER A 149 3.32 -1.86 1.69
N VAL A 150 2.15 -2.35 2.06
CA VAL A 150 0.89 -1.61 1.93
C VAL A 150 0.85 -0.57 3.04
N GLN A 151 0.64 0.71 2.70
CA GLN A 151 0.73 1.82 3.66
C GLN A 151 -0.61 2.16 4.32
N ASN A 152 -1.72 1.76 3.68
CA ASN A 152 -3.07 1.97 4.19
C ASN A 152 -3.98 0.80 3.77
N ASP A 153 -5.16 0.69 4.37
CA ASP A 153 -6.14 -0.36 4.09
C ASP A 153 -6.94 -0.15 2.79
N PHE A 154 -6.57 0.84 1.98
CA PHE A 154 -7.25 1.23 0.74
C PHE A 154 -8.72 1.65 0.91
N THR A 155 -9.17 1.95 2.12
CA THR A 155 -10.52 2.49 2.39
C THR A 155 -10.59 4.01 2.25
N GLY A 156 -9.41 4.68 2.26
CA GLY A 156 -9.27 6.13 2.16
C GLY A 156 -9.39 6.70 0.75
N LYS A 157 -8.89 7.93 0.58
CA LYS A 157 -8.87 8.63 -0.71
C LYS A 157 -7.82 8.12 -1.68
N THR A 158 -6.80 7.43 -1.20
CA THR A 158 -5.66 6.91 -1.94
C THR A 158 -5.41 5.45 -1.61
N ARG A 159 -4.72 4.73 -2.50
CA ARG A 159 -4.19 3.38 -2.32
C ARG A 159 -2.68 3.49 -2.36
N GLU A 160 -2.01 3.32 -1.23
CA GLU A 160 -0.58 3.64 -1.10
C GLU A 160 0.23 2.41 -0.75
N VAL A 161 1.33 2.22 -1.47
CA VAL A 161 2.29 1.15 -1.26
C VAL A 161 3.71 1.70 -1.29
N LEU A 162 4.61 1.10 -0.53
CA LEU A 162 6.04 1.37 -0.56
C LEU A 162 6.75 0.19 -1.20
N LEU A 163 7.54 0.44 -2.25
CA LEU A 163 8.32 -0.55 -2.97
C LEU A 163 9.81 -0.35 -2.73
N GLU A 164 10.47 -1.42 -2.30
CA GLU A 164 11.91 -1.61 -2.30
C GLU A 164 12.22 -2.80 -3.22
N GLY A 165 12.86 -2.57 -4.37
CA GLY A 165 13.12 -3.62 -5.35
C GLY A 165 12.41 -3.41 -6.68
N GLU A 166 11.97 -4.48 -7.33
CA GLU A 166 11.30 -4.44 -8.63
C GLU A 166 9.94 -5.14 -8.58
N ALA A 167 8.93 -4.45 -9.11
CA ALA A 167 7.57 -4.96 -9.18
C ALA A 167 6.88 -4.59 -10.49
N PHE A 168 6.11 -5.52 -11.02
CA PHE A 168 5.13 -5.27 -12.07
C PHE A 168 3.75 -5.17 -11.45
N PHE A 169 3.03 -4.10 -11.77
CA PHE A 169 1.69 -3.82 -11.28
C PHE A 169 0.67 -3.87 -12.41
N ASP A 170 -0.41 -4.61 -12.22
CA ASP A 170 -1.64 -4.49 -13.01
C ASP A 170 -2.74 -3.94 -12.12
N VAL A 171 -2.84 -2.60 -12.12
CA VAL A 171 -3.68 -1.84 -11.18
C VAL A 171 -5.11 -1.78 -11.67
N VAL A 172 -6.06 -2.14 -10.80
CA VAL A 172 -7.49 -2.01 -11.05
C VAL A 172 -7.87 -0.55 -11.22
N LYS A 173 -8.62 -0.25 -12.29
CA LYS A 173 -9.06 1.11 -12.61
C LYS A 173 -10.07 1.64 -11.59
N LYS A 174 -9.67 2.69 -10.85
CA LYS A 174 -10.50 3.42 -9.88
C LYS A 174 -10.23 4.93 -10.00
N PRO A 175 -10.95 5.67 -10.85
CA PRO A 175 -10.66 7.09 -11.14
C PRO A 175 -10.70 8.01 -9.92
N GLY A 176 -11.56 7.71 -8.93
CA GLY A 176 -11.71 8.52 -7.71
C GLY A 176 -10.73 8.16 -6.58
N GLN A 177 -9.88 7.11 -6.76
CA GLN A 177 -8.97 6.62 -5.74
C GLN A 177 -7.62 6.24 -6.37
N PRO A 178 -6.69 7.21 -6.55
CA PRO A 178 -5.40 6.94 -7.16
C PRO A 178 -4.60 5.88 -6.38
N PHE A 179 -3.82 5.09 -7.13
CA PHE A 179 -2.84 4.16 -6.60
C PHE A 179 -1.46 4.82 -6.65
N ILE A 180 -0.76 4.87 -5.53
CA ILE A 180 0.51 5.55 -5.37
C ILE A 180 1.57 4.54 -4.95
N VAL A 181 2.65 4.45 -5.73
CA VAL A 181 3.83 3.66 -5.38
C VAL A 181 4.92 4.62 -4.94
N HIS A 182 5.24 4.57 -3.65
CA HIS A 182 6.39 5.26 -3.07
C HIS A 182 7.65 4.43 -3.28
N THR A 183 8.74 5.08 -3.68
CA THR A 183 10.06 4.46 -3.81
C THR A 183 11.14 5.40 -3.25
N SER A 184 12.41 5.01 -3.31
CA SER A 184 13.50 5.92 -2.97
C SER A 184 13.65 7.01 -4.04
N GLY A 185 13.09 8.21 -3.77
CA GLY A 185 13.29 9.42 -4.59
C GLY A 185 12.15 9.81 -5.52
N ILE A 186 11.20 8.91 -5.83
CA ILE A 186 10.02 9.23 -6.64
C ILE A 186 8.74 8.60 -6.09
N ASP A 187 7.64 9.28 -6.34
CA ASP A 187 6.28 8.78 -6.16
C ASP A 187 5.62 8.60 -7.52
N ILE A 188 5.00 7.44 -7.73
CA ILE A 188 4.36 7.06 -8.99
C ILE A 188 2.86 6.98 -8.76
N ARG A 189 2.09 7.84 -9.43
CA ARG A 189 0.63 7.92 -9.30
C ARG A 189 -0.05 7.40 -10.55
N VAL A 190 -1.03 6.49 -10.36
CA VAL A 190 -1.81 5.89 -11.44
C VAL A 190 -3.28 5.75 -11.05
N LEU A 191 -4.18 5.59 -12.05
CA LEU A 191 -5.63 5.40 -11.84
C LEU A 191 -6.11 4.00 -12.26
N GLY A 192 -5.31 3.26 -13.04
CA GLY A 192 -5.67 1.95 -13.59
C GLY A 192 -4.75 1.63 -14.75
N THR A 193 -3.61 1.03 -14.46
CA THR A 193 -2.42 1.08 -15.30
C THR A 193 -1.64 -0.23 -15.16
N ALA A 194 -1.06 -0.72 -16.25
CA ALA A 194 -0.08 -1.81 -16.22
C ALA A 194 1.32 -1.23 -16.43
N PHE A 195 2.22 -1.37 -15.44
CA PHE A 195 3.55 -0.76 -15.45
C PHE A 195 4.53 -1.56 -14.58
N ASN A 196 5.83 -1.43 -14.90
CA ASN A 196 6.93 -1.98 -14.11
C ASN A 196 7.68 -0.85 -13.39
N VAL A 197 8.09 -1.10 -12.16
CA VAL A 197 8.95 -0.20 -11.38
C VAL A 197 10.14 -0.99 -10.89
N LYS A 198 11.36 -0.47 -11.14
CA LYS A 198 12.61 -1.00 -10.63
C LYS A 198 13.30 0.06 -9.78
N ALA A 199 13.38 -0.19 -8.48
CA ALA A 199 13.86 0.74 -7.47
C ALA A 199 14.64 0.01 -6.35
N TYR A 200 15.57 -0.89 -6.70
CA TYR A 200 16.42 -1.55 -5.70
C TYR A 200 17.30 -0.52 -4.99
N PRO A 201 17.49 -0.62 -3.66
CA PRO A 201 18.30 0.35 -2.91
C PRO A 201 19.71 0.52 -3.45
N GLU A 202 20.34 -0.57 -3.88
CA GLU A 202 21.71 -0.63 -4.41
C GLU A 202 21.85 -0.18 -5.87
N ASP A 203 20.76 -0.15 -6.66
CA ASP A 203 20.80 0.28 -8.05
C ASP A 203 21.01 1.80 -8.14
N LYS A 204 21.77 2.26 -9.11
CA LYS A 204 22.12 3.69 -9.35
C LYS A 204 20.89 4.50 -9.81
N ASN A 205 19.91 3.83 -10.41
CA ASN A 205 18.75 4.46 -11.02
C ASN A 205 17.45 3.90 -10.47
N VAL A 206 16.39 4.70 -10.57
CA VAL A 206 15.00 4.24 -10.51
C VAL A 206 14.45 4.24 -11.92
N GLU A 207 13.78 3.15 -12.30
CA GLU A 207 13.20 2.98 -13.64
C GLU A 207 11.71 2.70 -13.52
N THR A 208 10.92 3.34 -14.38
CA THR A 208 9.47 3.09 -14.49
C THR A 208 9.10 2.93 -15.94
N THR A 209 8.49 1.79 -16.29
CA THR A 209 8.08 1.45 -17.66
C THR A 209 6.57 1.30 -17.74
N LEU A 210 5.94 2.03 -18.66
CA LEU A 210 4.49 2.01 -18.86
C LEU A 210 4.09 1.14 -20.05
N TYR A 211 3.15 0.22 -19.83
CA TYR A 211 2.58 -0.66 -20.88
C TYR A 211 1.16 -0.26 -21.27
N ARG A 212 0.31 0.11 -20.29
CA ARG A 212 -1.09 0.48 -20.52
C ARG A 212 -1.53 1.54 -19.52
N GLY A 213 -2.26 2.56 -19.97
CA GLY A 213 -2.82 3.61 -19.14
C GLY A 213 -1.99 4.88 -19.14
N LEU A 214 -1.89 5.54 -17.99
CA LEU A 214 -1.13 6.77 -17.76
C LEU A 214 -0.39 6.66 -16.43
N VAL A 215 0.87 7.06 -16.42
CA VAL A 215 1.70 7.16 -15.20
C VAL A 215 2.10 8.61 -15.01
N GLN A 216 1.93 9.13 -13.82
CA GLN A 216 2.49 10.40 -13.37
C GLN A 216 3.58 10.12 -12.34
N VAL A 217 4.79 10.62 -12.61
CA VAL A 217 5.96 10.47 -11.74
C VAL A 217 6.25 11.81 -11.08
N PHE A 218 6.30 11.84 -9.77
CA PHE A 218 6.63 12.99 -8.95
C PHE A 218 7.99 12.76 -8.28
N ARG A 219 8.82 13.79 -8.19
CA ARG A 219 10.05 13.75 -7.41
C ARG A 219 9.77 14.19 -5.98
N GLN A 220 10.22 13.40 -5.00
CA GLN A 220 9.98 13.70 -3.57
C GLN A 220 10.66 14.97 -3.06
N LEU A 221 11.68 15.48 -3.77
CA LEU A 221 12.45 16.67 -3.40
C LEU A 221 12.05 17.92 -4.19
N ASP A 222 11.03 17.85 -5.03
CA ASP A 222 10.63 18.97 -5.91
C ASP A 222 9.45 19.71 -5.26
N GLU A 223 9.71 20.92 -4.73
CA GLU A 223 8.67 21.77 -4.13
C GLU A 223 7.58 22.18 -5.14
N ALA A 224 7.86 22.08 -6.45
CA ALA A 224 6.97 22.52 -7.52
C ALA A 224 5.93 21.45 -7.94
N GLU A 225 5.95 20.24 -7.35
CA GLU A 225 5.04 19.12 -7.71
C GLU A 225 4.89 18.87 -9.23
N THR A 226 5.92 19.16 -10.02
CA THR A 226 5.84 18.98 -11.47
C THR A 226 5.90 17.50 -11.81
N ALA A 227 4.77 16.94 -12.24
CA ALA A 227 4.69 15.55 -12.67
C ALA A 227 5.33 15.35 -14.04
N VAL A 228 6.10 14.27 -14.20
CA VAL A 228 6.49 13.74 -15.50
C VAL A 228 5.47 12.70 -15.91
N GLU A 229 4.80 12.88 -17.04
CA GLU A 229 3.82 11.95 -17.57
C GLU A 229 4.47 10.96 -18.54
N LEU A 230 4.20 9.67 -18.35
CA LEU A 230 4.58 8.61 -19.27
C LEU A 230 3.37 8.15 -20.06
N LYS A 231 3.60 7.90 -21.35
CA LYS A 231 2.68 7.27 -22.29
C LYS A 231 3.01 5.79 -22.46
N PRO A 232 2.07 4.96 -22.95
CA PRO A 232 2.35 3.57 -23.23
C PRO A 232 3.60 3.37 -24.10
N ASN A 233 4.42 2.40 -23.74
CA ASN A 233 5.72 2.10 -24.31
C ASN A 233 6.81 3.16 -24.08
N GLU A 234 6.66 3.93 -23.02
CA GLU A 234 7.72 4.81 -22.52
C GLU A 234 8.29 4.28 -21.22
N LYS A 235 9.59 4.47 -21.05
CA LYS A 235 10.38 4.13 -19.88
C LYS A 235 11.09 5.38 -19.38
N LEU A 236 10.86 5.74 -18.14
CA LEU A 236 11.62 6.77 -17.43
C LEU A 236 12.78 6.11 -16.70
N VAL A 237 13.96 6.68 -16.83
CA VAL A 237 15.16 6.33 -16.05
C VAL A 237 15.60 7.58 -15.30
N MET A 238 15.66 7.51 -13.98
CA MET A 238 16.08 8.62 -13.13
C MET A 238 17.25 8.18 -12.23
N ALA A 239 18.36 8.95 -12.28
CA ALA A 239 19.49 8.73 -11.37
C ALA A 239 19.10 9.12 -9.94
N LYS A 240 19.42 8.26 -8.94
CA LYS A 240 19.16 8.51 -7.52
C LYS A 240 20.06 9.61 -6.95
N GLU A 241 21.30 9.68 -7.41
CA GLU A 241 22.25 10.69 -6.97
C GLU A 241 22.08 11.97 -7.82
N ALA A 242 21.82 13.09 -7.15
CA ALA A 242 22.01 14.40 -7.77
C ALA A 242 23.51 14.58 -8.03
N ALA A 243 23.89 14.94 -9.26
CA ALA A 243 25.26 15.29 -9.58
C ALA A 243 25.73 16.41 -8.62
N THR A 244 26.52 16.06 -7.62
CA THR A 244 27.10 17.03 -6.68
C THR A 244 28.28 17.70 -7.37
N TYR A 245 28.10 18.93 -7.86
CA TYR A 245 29.23 19.74 -8.30
C TYR A 245 29.88 20.34 -7.06
N THR A 246 31.09 19.92 -6.74
CA THR A 246 31.95 20.62 -5.78
C THR A 246 32.42 21.91 -6.41
N VAL A 247 31.84 23.03 -6.00
CA VAL A 247 32.38 24.35 -6.34
C VAL A 247 33.49 24.68 -5.36
N ASN A 248 34.71 24.92 -5.87
CA ASN A 248 35.80 25.47 -5.07
C ASN A 248 35.41 26.90 -4.63
N LEU A 249 35.07 27.08 -3.37
CA LEU A 249 34.63 28.33 -2.73
C LEU A 249 35.77 29.40 -2.64
N SER A 250 36.94 29.18 -3.21
CA SER A 250 38.05 30.10 -3.19
C SER A 250 38.00 31.20 -4.26
N ASP A 251 37.05 31.13 -5.19
CA ASP A 251 36.90 32.15 -6.26
C ASP A 251 35.63 32.98 -6.04
N LYS A 252 35.80 34.28 -5.70
CA LYS A 252 34.69 35.22 -5.42
C LYS A 252 33.78 35.52 -6.65
N ASN A 253 34.11 35.00 -7.82
CA ASN A 253 33.35 35.15 -9.05
C ASN A 253 32.62 33.86 -9.47
N SER A 254 32.59 32.84 -8.67
CA SER A 254 31.86 31.60 -8.99
C SER A 254 30.34 31.83 -8.95
N PRO A 255 29.61 31.40 -9.99
CA PRO A 255 28.13 31.49 -9.97
C PRO A 255 27.54 30.67 -8.80
N PRO A 256 26.35 31.07 -8.32
CA PRO A 256 25.72 30.40 -7.21
C PRO A 256 25.53 28.90 -7.48
N LEU A 257 25.69 28.07 -6.43
CA LEU A 257 25.46 26.63 -6.45
C LEU A 257 24.05 26.33 -6.98
N ILE A 258 23.95 25.96 -8.24
CA ILE A 258 22.75 25.38 -8.80
C ILE A 258 22.78 23.92 -8.30
N LYS A 259 21.91 23.57 -7.35
CA LYS A 259 21.65 22.14 -7.03
C LYS A 259 21.28 21.46 -8.34
N ALA A 260 22.16 20.62 -8.86
CA ALA A 260 21.85 19.85 -10.06
C ALA A 260 20.65 18.95 -9.73
N GLN A 261 19.54 19.19 -10.41
CA GLN A 261 18.37 18.31 -10.29
C GLN A 261 18.73 16.94 -10.88
N PRO A 262 18.29 15.84 -10.28
CA PRO A 262 18.51 14.51 -10.84
C PRO A 262 17.98 14.48 -12.27
N ARG A 263 18.84 14.11 -13.21
CA ARG A 263 18.47 14.02 -14.63
C ARG A 263 17.60 12.78 -14.82
N PHE A 264 16.45 12.94 -15.44
CA PHE A 264 15.67 11.83 -15.95
C PHE A 264 15.77 11.76 -17.47
N THR A 265 15.64 10.57 -18.01
CA THR A 265 15.60 10.30 -19.45
C THR A 265 14.35 9.48 -19.75
N ILE A 266 13.59 9.86 -20.77
CA ILE A 266 12.49 9.05 -21.29
C ILE A 266 12.99 8.32 -22.53
N ILE A 267 12.80 7.01 -22.54
CA ILE A 267 13.21 6.09 -23.61
C ILE A 267 11.95 5.42 -24.14
N HIS A 268 11.81 5.35 -25.46
CA HIS A 268 10.76 4.56 -26.08
C HIS A 268 11.18 3.10 -26.15
N ILE A 269 10.32 2.19 -25.64
CA ILE A 269 10.53 0.75 -25.74
C ILE A 269 9.88 0.22 -27.00
N ASP A 270 10.45 -0.86 -27.56
CA ASP A 270 9.96 -1.48 -28.78
C ASP A 270 8.57 -2.10 -28.56
N SER A 271 7.54 -1.44 -29.10
CA SER A 271 6.15 -1.87 -29.00
C SER A 271 5.78 -3.07 -29.91
N SER A 272 6.65 -3.41 -30.88
CA SER A 272 6.41 -4.54 -31.78
C SER A 272 6.63 -5.89 -31.11
N LYS A 273 7.35 -5.92 -29.99
CA LYS A 273 7.62 -7.13 -29.22
C LYS A 273 6.43 -7.50 -28.32
N LYS A 274 6.16 -8.80 -28.21
CA LYS A 274 5.20 -9.32 -27.24
C LYS A 274 5.67 -9.03 -25.82
N GLU A 275 4.74 -8.99 -24.87
CA GLU A 275 5.06 -8.67 -23.46
C GLU A 275 6.16 -9.58 -22.87
N ASN A 276 6.12 -10.88 -23.20
CA ASN A 276 7.13 -11.83 -22.78
C ASN A 276 8.51 -11.68 -23.48
N GLU A 277 8.60 -10.87 -24.50
CA GLU A 277 9.84 -10.59 -25.25
C GLU A 277 10.49 -9.27 -24.84
N ARG A 278 9.82 -8.48 -23.99
CA ARG A 278 10.32 -7.19 -23.50
C ARG A 278 11.28 -7.42 -22.34
N ILE A 279 12.41 -6.70 -22.36
CA ILE A 279 13.46 -6.85 -21.37
C ILE A 279 12.98 -6.49 -19.96
N GLU A 280 12.16 -5.46 -19.84
CA GLU A 280 11.69 -4.90 -18.58
C GLU A 280 10.73 -5.83 -17.82
N THR A 281 10.10 -6.76 -18.52
CA THR A 281 9.14 -7.73 -17.95
C THR A 281 9.52 -9.19 -18.21
N ALA A 282 10.68 -9.45 -18.79
CA ALA A 282 11.18 -10.81 -19.05
C ALA A 282 11.20 -11.66 -17.76
N TRP A 283 11.51 -11.04 -16.63
CA TRP A 283 11.56 -11.69 -15.32
C TRP A 283 10.19 -12.21 -14.85
N VAL A 284 9.07 -11.56 -15.22
CA VAL A 284 7.70 -12.04 -14.94
C VAL A 284 7.47 -13.41 -15.60
N TYR A 285 8.12 -13.65 -16.75
CA TYR A 285 8.09 -14.89 -17.51
C TYR A 285 9.27 -15.81 -17.22
N SER A 286 9.92 -15.62 -16.06
CA SER A 286 11.06 -16.44 -15.61
C SER A 286 12.27 -16.41 -16.55
N ARG A 287 12.53 -15.25 -17.17
CA ARG A 287 13.69 -15.01 -18.02
C ARG A 287 14.49 -13.81 -17.50
N LEU A 288 15.77 -14.02 -17.21
CA LEU A 288 16.72 -12.97 -16.92
C LEU A 288 17.28 -12.45 -18.24
N GLU A 289 17.03 -11.19 -18.58
CA GLU A 289 17.53 -10.59 -19.83
C GLU A 289 18.44 -9.41 -19.55
N PHE A 290 19.54 -9.29 -20.33
CA PHE A 290 20.52 -8.22 -20.23
C PHE A 290 21.02 -7.84 -21.61
N ARG A 291 21.18 -6.51 -21.83
CA ARG A 291 21.57 -5.94 -23.13
C ARG A 291 22.51 -4.79 -22.95
N GLY A 292 23.82 -5.04 -23.20
CA GLY A 292 24.86 -4.05 -23.00
C GLY A 292 25.11 -3.72 -21.53
N ASP A 293 24.66 -4.57 -20.63
CA ASP A 293 24.84 -4.38 -19.20
C ASP A 293 26.32 -4.48 -18.85
N LYS A 294 26.84 -3.56 -18.07
CA LYS A 294 28.16 -3.71 -17.46
C LYS A 294 28.15 -4.87 -16.48
N PHE A 295 29.31 -5.48 -16.27
CA PHE A 295 29.39 -6.67 -15.41
C PHE A 295 28.99 -6.37 -13.95
N ASP A 296 29.27 -5.19 -13.43
CA ASP A 296 28.80 -4.80 -12.09
C ASP A 296 27.26 -4.74 -12.01
N ASP A 297 26.59 -4.21 -13.01
CA ASP A 297 25.13 -4.15 -13.06
C ASP A 297 24.51 -5.55 -13.32
N LEU A 298 25.15 -6.36 -14.19
CA LEU A 298 24.76 -7.75 -14.42
C LEU A 298 24.95 -8.61 -13.17
N ALA A 299 26.04 -8.40 -12.43
CA ALA A 299 26.32 -9.11 -11.18
C ALA A 299 25.19 -8.89 -10.15
N GLN A 300 24.67 -7.67 -10.01
CA GLN A 300 23.52 -7.41 -9.14
C GLN A 300 22.29 -8.22 -9.56
N LYS A 301 22.01 -8.30 -10.88
CA LYS A 301 20.91 -9.11 -11.42
C LYS A 301 21.13 -10.60 -11.13
N LEU A 302 22.34 -11.14 -11.35
CA LEU A 302 22.69 -12.52 -11.11
C LEU A 302 22.60 -12.89 -9.61
N GLN A 303 23.10 -12.03 -8.72
CA GLN A 303 23.00 -12.23 -7.27
C GLN A 303 21.55 -12.41 -6.83
N ARG A 304 20.66 -11.52 -7.29
CA ARG A 304 19.23 -11.61 -6.98
C ARG A 304 18.58 -12.85 -7.61
N TRP A 305 18.93 -13.16 -8.87
CA TRP A 305 18.32 -14.25 -9.64
C TRP A 305 18.68 -15.64 -9.09
N TYR A 306 19.98 -15.86 -8.75
CA TYR A 306 20.49 -17.15 -8.31
C TYR A 306 20.66 -17.26 -6.78
N ASN A 307 20.39 -16.19 -6.04
CA ASN A 307 20.63 -16.11 -4.59
C ASN A 307 22.10 -16.45 -4.23
N VAL A 308 23.04 -15.78 -4.88
CA VAL A 308 24.49 -15.91 -4.69
C VAL A 308 25.11 -14.56 -4.33
N THR A 309 26.32 -14.57 -3.80
CA THR A 309 27.14 -13.37 -3.61
C THR A 309 28.21 -13.31 -4.67
N ILE A 310 28.40 -12.18 -5.35
CA ILE A 310 29.42 -11.98 -6.38
C ILE A 310 30.42 -10.94 -5.88
N ASN A 311 31.70 -11.33 -5.86
CA ASN A 311 32.80 -10.52 -5.40
C ASN A 311 33.79 -10.28 -6.55
N PHE A 312 34.04 -9.02 -6.88
CA PHE A 312 35.07 -8.65 -7.85
C PHE A 312 36.42 -8.50 -7.18
N THR A 313 37.43 -9.22 -7.68
CA THR A 313 38.82 -9.11 -7.24
C THR A 313 39.62 -8.13 -8.07
N ASP A 314 39.09 -7.70 -9.23
CA ASP A 314 39.69 -6.67 -10.10
C ASP A 314 38.57 -5.78 -10.65
N ASP A 315 38.68 -4.46 -10.44
CA ASP A 315 37.71 -3.49 -10.90
C ASP A 315 37.65 -3.36 -12.43
N LYS A 316 38.69 -3.73 -13.15
CA LYS A 316 38.72 -3.64 -14.63
C LYS A 316 37.63 -4.49 -15.29
N VAL A 317 37.35 -5.66 -14.72
CA VAL A 317 36.35 -6.57 -15.28
C VAL A 317 34.90 -6.06 -15.10
N LYS A 318 34.65 -5.12 -14.18
CA LYS A 318 33.33 -4.53 -13.95
C LYS A 318 32.76 -3.79 -15.18
N GLU A 319 33.67 -3.25 -16.02
CA GLU A 319 33.28 -2.48 -17.21
C GLU A 319 32.98 -3.36 -18.44
N LEU A 320 33.24 -4.68 -18.38
CA LEU A 320 32.90 -5.62 -19.44
C LEU A 320 31.39 -5.60 -19.70
N LYS A 321 30.99 -5.73 -20.97
CA LYS A 321 29.59 -5.65 -21.36
C LYS A 321 29.08 -6.98 -21.84
N PHE A 322 27.87 -7.31 -21.43
CA PHE A 322 27.21 -8.57 -21.74
C PHE A 322 25.87 -8.38 -22.41
N ASN A 323 25.54 -9.31 -23.33
CA ASN A 323 24.25 -9.44 -23.97
C ASN A 323 23.82 -10.91 -23.89
N GLY A 324 22.56 -11.13 -23.53
CA GLY A 324 22.04 -12.50 -23.45
C GLY A 324 20.80 -12.62 -22.59
N SER A 325 20.38 -13.86 -22.40
CA SER A 325 19.27 -14.20 -21.52
C SER A 325 19.48 -15.56 -20.90
N PHE A 326 18.99 -15.74 -19.66
CA PHE A 326 18.95 -17.00 -18.95
C PHE A 326 17.52 -17.33 -18.53
N GLU A 327 17.12 -18.58 -18.65
CA GLU A 327 15.76 -19.05 -18.26
C GLU A 327 15.83 -20.16 -17.21
N LYS A 328 16.52 -21.23 -17.56
CA LYS A 328 16.60 -22.47 -16.77
C LYS A 328 18.02 -22.86 -16.40
N GLU A 329 18.99 -22.09 -16.88
CA GLU A 329 20.40 -22.33 -16.64
C GLU A 329 20.71 -22.22 -15.14
N THR A 330 21.57 -23.14 -14.66
CA THR A 330 22.14 -23.03 -13.33
C THR A 330 23.17 -21.91 -13.30
N VAL A 331 23.56 -21.47 -12.09
CA VAL A 331 24.57 -20.42 -11.97
C VAL A 331 25.90 -20.82 -12.58
N GLU A 332 26.29 -22.09 -12.49
CA GLU A 332 27.51 -22.64 -13.10
C GLU A 332 27.43 -22.57 -14.64
N GLN A 333 26.29 -22.94 -15.22
CA GLN A 333 26.06 -22.86 -16.66
C GLN A 333 26.06 -21.41 -17.14
N ALA A 334 25.41 -20.51 -16.39
CA ALA A 334 25.36 -19.09 -16.70
C ALA A 334 26.79 -18.50 -16.76
N PHE A 335 27.63 -18.75 -15.74
CA PHE A 335 29.00 -18.27 -15.73
C PHE A 335 29.89 -18.94 -16.81
N ALA A 336 29.66 -20.21 -17.11
CA ALA A 336 30.35 -20.87 -18.23
C ALA A 336 30.02 -20.19 -19.57
N TYR A 337 28.74 -19.85 -19.80
CA TYR A 337 28.33 -19.14 -21.02
C TYR A 337 28.87 -17.71 -21.08
N LEU A 338 28.84 -16.99 -19.97
CA LEU A 338 29.42 -15.63 -19.89
C LEU A 338 30.92 -15.64 -20.20
N LYS A 339 31.68 -16.64 -19.68
CA LYS A 339 33.12 -16.80 -19.95
C LYS A 339 33.40 -17.11 -21.42
N VAL A 340 32.58 -17.93 -22.06
CA VAL A 340 32.71 -18.21 -23.49
C VAL A 340 32.43 -16.97 -24.34
N ALA A 341 31.42 -16.17 -23.95
CA ALA A 341 31.06 -14.97 -24.67
C ALA A 341 32.06 -13.82 -24.50
N VAL A 342 32.66 -13.69 -23.32
CA VAL A 342 33.61 -12.64 -22.95
C VAL A 342 34.80 -13.27 -22.22
N PRO A 343 35.88 -13.65 -22.94
CA PRO A 343 37.03 -14.37 -22.36
C PRO A 343 37.92 -13.54 -21.43
N GLU A 344 37.66 -12.23 -21.31
CA GLU A 344 38.51 -11.24 -20.61
C GLU A 344 38.35 -11.29 -19.09
N PHE A 345 37.59 -12.19 -18.51
CA PHE A 345 37.49 -12.41 -17.08
C PHE A 345 37.66 -13.89 -16.70
N ASP A 346 38.10 -14.18 -15.49
CA ASP A 346 38.01 -15.51 -14.87
C ASP A 346 37.13 -15.50 -13.64
N TYR A 347 36.60 -16.67 -13.29
CA TYR A 347 35.71 -16.79 -12.13
C TYR A 347 35.98 -18.09 -11.35
N LYS A 348 35.67 -18.07 -10.05
CA LYS A 348 35.68 -19.23 -9.15
C LYS A 348 34.36 -19.25 -8.38
N ILE A 349 33.69 -20.38 -8.34
CA ILE A 349 32.47 -20.60 -7.57
C ILE A 349 32.83 -21.42 -6.33
N GLU A 350 32.55 -20.89 -5.15
CA GLU A 350 32.74 -21.54 -3.86
C GLU A 350 31.45 -21.45 -3.04
N ASN A 351 30.73 -22.55 -2.90
CA ASN A 351 29.41 -22.59 -2.26
C ASN A 351 28.42 -21.63 -2.92
N HIS A 352 28.06 -20.53 -2.22
CA HIS A 352 27.15 -19.48 -2.73
C HIS A 352 27.89 -18.18 -3.07
N GLU A 353 29.23 -18.21 -3.06
CA GLU A 353 30.07 -17.05 -3.39
C GLU A 353 30.76 -17.26 -4.74
N ILE A 354 30.85 -16.21 -5.52
CA ILE A 354 31.49 -16.20 -6.83
C ILE A 354 32.53 -15.08 -6.84
N PHE A 355 33.76 -15.43 -7.11
CA PHE A 355 34.86 -14.49 -7.22
C PHE A 355 35.20 -14.28 -8.69
N ILE A 356 35.27 -13.02 -9.12
CA ILE A 356 35.49 -12.63 -10.52
C ILE A 356 36.71 -11.72 -10.60
N GLY A 357 37.63 -12.03 -11.52
CA GLY A 357 38.85 -11.24 -11.73
C GLY A 357 39.34 -11.32 -13.16
N SER A 358 40.49 -10.65 -13.43
CA SER A 358 41.17 -10.76 -14.71
C SER A 358 41.82 -12.16 -14.85
N PRO A 359 41.92 -12.71 -16.09
CA PRO A 359 42.62 -13.96 -16.35
C PRO A 359 44.10 -13.84 -15.87
N GLN A 360 44.57 -14.91 -15.25
CA GLN A 360 45.98 -15.02 -14.83
C GLN A 360 46.91 -15.30 -16.01
#